data_dda47c90d250f98f32d8d89cb71b627b
#
_entry.id   dda47c90d250f98f32d8d89cb71b627b
#
_cell.length_a   1.000
_cell.length_b   1.000
_cell.length_c   1.000
_cell.angle_alpha   90.00
_cell.angle_beta   90.00
_cell.angle_gamma   90.00
#
_symmetry.space_group_name_H-M   'P 1'
#
loop_
_entity.id
_entity.type
_entity.pdbx_description
1 polymer ?
#
loop_
_entity_poly.entity_id
_entity_poly.type
_entity_poly.pdbx_seq_one_letter_code
_entity_poly.pdbx_strand_id
1 'polypeptide(L)'
;LNADPQTGEILNEPPKPQKTPIAARIVKDEKVTVIPPARGGNDDGEDGEGGPPARNAGFLMTQKGSIIGCLYNAAMAIRTDSTFARRIRLNTLSGRIMFATDDGEKVMQDKDVIEITCYLQATYSASISLQTVHEAVAAVAAENAFDPLQDYINGLEWDGVGRISSWLEDLCGAVVETENQRKFVSAAGRAWLISAIARALTPAAKCDGVLILQGAQGIGKSTVASILGGEWFTDEMPNLASKDAALQLHGNWIIELGELAAMSRSDLESTKGFLARTIDKYRPPYGRITVEQPRRCVFVGTTNSLTFLKDETGNRRFWPIECSSIDTDSLRSLRDQLFAEAVAAYRAGEKWWLEDEALRIATREQEIRTDNDDELAGEVLSIANLKPEGICIAEIMKRMDLLNPQPRSTHLRIGSILRKEGWVIRGFTRPSEGFGTQKRYVLVNRREDDGDE
;
A
#
# COMPACT_ATOMS: atom_id res chain seq x y z
N LEU A 1 -3.77 -22.33 7.29
CA LEU A 1 -3.87 -23.75 7.62
C LEU A 1 -3.07 -23.98 8.90
N ASN A 2 -3.74 -24.03 10.06
CA ASN A 2 -3.13 -24.44 11.31
C ASN A 2 -3.33 -25.95 11.44
N ALA A 3 -2.29 -26.73 11.25
CA ALA A 3 -2.24 -28.13 11.58
C ALA A 3 -1.51 -28.28 12.92
N ASP A 4 -1.97 -29.22 13.74
CA ASP A 4 -1.31 -29.60 14.99
C ASP A 4 0.08 -30.20 14.69
N PRO A 5 1.16 -29.72 15.28
CA PRO A 5 2.53 -30.17 14.98
C PRO A 5 2.82 -31.62 15.40
N GLN A 6 1.96 -32.28 16.17
CA GLN A 6 2.16 -33.65 16.65
C GLN A 6 1.27 -34.70 16.01
N THR A 7 0.13 -34.34 15.43
CA THR A 7 -0.83 -35.32 14.89
C THR A 7 -1.16 -35.14 13.41
N GLY A 8 -0.83 -34.02 12.79
CA GLY A 8 -1.08 -33.79 11.36
C GLY A 8 -2.55 -33.60 10.96
N GLU A 9 -3.47 -33.49 11.92
CA GLU A 9 -4.90 -33.28 11.64
C GLU A 9 -5.21 -31.80 11.39
N ILE A 10 -5.92 -31.54 10.29
CA ILE A 10 -6.43 -30.22 9.93
C ILE A 10 -7.63 -29.91 10.83
N LEU A 11 -7.48 -28.97 11.75
CA LEU A 11 -8.60 -28.44 12.53
C LEU A 11 -9.47 -27.54 11.65
N ASN A 12 -10.47 -28.15 11.02
CA ASN A 12 -11.57 -27.44 10.38
C ASN A 12 -12.62 -27.12 11.44
N GLU A 13 -12.69 -25.90 11.87
CA GLU A 13 -13.84 -25.02 12.10
C GLU A 13 -13.39 -23.79 12.89
N PRO A 14 -13.72 -22.55 12.42
CA PRO A 14 -13.56 -21.38 13.26
C PRO A 14 -14.58 -21.47 14.40
N PRO A 15 -14.25 -21.06 15.63
CA PRO A 15 -15.19 -21.09 16.74
C PRO A 15 -16.42 -20.26 16.40
N LYS A 16 -17.60 -20.86 16.49
CA LYS A 16 -18.88 -20.15 16.36
C LYS A 16 -18.91 -18.99 17.33
N PRO A 17 -19.24 -17.76 16.90
CA PRO A 17 -19.37 -16.65 17.80
C PRO A 17 -20.44 -16.94 18.84
N GLN A 18 -20.06 -16.97 20.09
CA GLN A 18 -21.00 -17.04 21.20
C GLN A 18 -21.82 -15.73 21.22
N LYS A 19 -23.00 -15.77 20.65
CA LYS A 19 -23.98 -14.69 20.70
C LYS A 19 -24.63 -14.65 22.07
N THR A 20 -23.97 -14.02 23.03
CA THR A 20 -24.67 -13.46 24.18
C THR A 20 -24.36 -11.97 24.19
N PRO A 21 -25.34 -11.10 23.86
CA PRO A 21 -25.11 -9.66 23.89
C PRO A 21 -24.73 -9.26 25.35
N ILE A 22 -23.64 -8.53 25.48
CA ILE A 22 -23.22 -7.92 26.76
C ILE A 22 -24.34 -7.06 27.34
N ALA A 23 -25.23 -6.51 26.51
CA ALA A 23 -26.43 -5.77 26.90
C ALA A 23 -27.39 -6.53 27.83
N ALA A 24 -27.43 -7.88 27.78
CA ALA A 24 -28.31 -8.68 28.64
C ALA A 24 -27.86 -8.74 30.12
N ARG A 25 -26.66 -8.28 30.45
CA ARG A 25 -26.10 -8.29 31.81
C ARG A 25 -26.25 -6.98 32.60
N ILE A 26 -26.65 -5.87 31.97
CA ILE A 26 -26.61 -4.52 32.57
C ILE A 26 -27.96 -4.06 33.13
N VAL A 27 -29.05 -4.71 32.77
CA VAL A 27 -30.37 -4.27 33.21
C VAL A 27 -30.86 -5.07 34.42
N LYS A 28 -30.40 -4.72 35.60
CA LYS A 28 -30.99 -5.09 36.89
C LYS A 28 -31.21 -3.86 37.78
N ASP A 29 -31.56 -2.74 37.16
CA ASP A 29 -32.00 -1.59 37.95
C ASP A 29 -33.52 -1.42 37.78
N GLU A 30 -34.27 -1.57 38.87
CA GLU A 30 -35.72 -1.59 38.91
C GLU A 30 -36.42 -0.31 38.44
N LYS A 31 -35.67 0.66 37.83
CA LYS A 31 -36.18 1.99 37.41
C LYS A 31 -36.31 2.20 35.91
N VAL A 32 -35.99 1.18 35.11
CA VAL A 32 -35.98 1.29 33.62
C VAL A 32 -36.95 0.28 33.01
N THR A 33 -37.93 0.78 32.26
CA THR A 33 -38.88 -0.08 31.51
C THR A 33 -38.41 -0.18 30.05
N VAL A 34 -38.27 -1.42 29.54
CA VAL A 34 -38.00 -1.71 28.14
C VAL A 34 -39.34 -2.04 27.47
N ILE A 35 -39.71 -1.28 26.44
CA ILE A 35 -40.87 -1.61 25.60
C ILE A 35 -40.37 -2.49 24.47
N PRO A 36 -40.81 -3.76 24.35
CA PRO A 36 -40.37 -4.64 23.24
C PRO A 36 -40.87 -4.12 21.89
N PRO A 37 -40.14 -4.37 20.78
CA PRO A 37 -40.62 -4.02 19.46
C PRO A 37 -41.91 -4.77 19.14
N ALA A 38 -42.89 -4.09 18.54
CA ALA A 38 -44.14 -4.68 18.11
C ALA A 38 -43.86 -5.85 17.13
N ARG A 39 -44.33 -7.04 17.44
CA ARG A 39 -44.38 -8.15 16.48
C ARG A 39 -45.44 -7.79 15.44
N GLY A 40 -45.04 -7.74 14.15
CA GLY A 40 -45.97 -7.56 13.05
C GLY A 40 -47.07 -8.66 13.11
N GLY A 41 -48.23 -8.31 13.55
CA GLY A 41 -49.45 -9.11 13.50
C GLY A 41 -50.52 -8.28 12.80
N ASN A 42 -51.24 -8.89 11.87
CA ASN A 42 -52.44 -8.34 11.27
C ASN A 42 -53.40 -7.96 12.39
N ASP A 43 -53.77 -6.72 12.44
CA ASP A 43 -54.75 -6.24 13.42
C ASP A 43 -55.99 -5.78 12.68
N ASP A 44 -57.05 -6.58 12.80
CA ASP A 44 -58.44 -6.15 12.58
C ASP A 44 -58.96 -5.60 13.92
N GLY A 45 -59.14 -4.29 13.97
CA GLY A 45 -59.98 -3.46 14.78
C GLY A 45 -60.22 -3.77 16.25
N GLU A 46 -59.91 -2.80 17.12
CA GLU A 46 -60.83 -2.19 18.07
C GLU A 46 -60.16 -1.07 18.84
N ASP A 47 -60.91 0.02 19.05
CA ASP A 47 -60.52 1.24 19.76
C ASP A 47 -60.11 0.99 21.21
N GLY A 48 -58.86 1.29 21.57
CA GLY A 48 -58.36 1.22 22.94
C GLY A 48 -57.22 2.21 23.18
N GLU A 49 -57.44 3.11 24.07
CA GLU A 49 -56.60 4.17 24.65
C GLU A 49 -55.09 4.16 24.37
N GLY A 50 -54.65 5.28 23.81
CA GLY A 50 -53.29 5.82 23.66
C GLY A 50 -52.06 5.07 24.21
N GLY A 51 -51.63 4.01 23.53
CA GLY A 51 -50.27 3.48 23.67
C GLY A 51 -49.25 4.47 23.04
N PRO A 52 -47.99 4.51 23.52
CA PRO A 52 -46.99 5.40 22.94
C PRO A 52 -46.88 5.11 21.43
N PRO A 53 -46.68 6.15 20.60
CA PRO A 53 -46.66 5.98 19.16
C PRO A 53 -45.59 4.95 18.77
N ALA A 54 -45.87 4.15 17.73
CA ALA A 54 -45.03 3.04 17.27
C ALA A 54 -43.53 3.40 17.03
N ARG A 55 -43.24 4.69 16.90
CA ARG A 55 -41.86 5.23 16.82
C ARG A 55 -40.99 5.00 18.07
N ASN A 56 -41.58 4.75 19.24
CA ASN A 56 -40.86 4.63 20.51
C ASN A 56 -40.69 3.18 20.98
N ALA A 57 -41.13 2.22 20.20
CA ALA A 57 -40.94 0.80 20.51
C ALA A 57 -39.45 0.45 20.56
N GLY A 58 -38.99 -0.12 21.71
CA GLY A 58 -37.60 -0.51 21.94
C GLY A 58 -36.71 0.52 22.63
N PHE A 59 -37.21 1.75 22.90
CA PHE A 59 -36.46 2.76 23.66
C PHE A 59 -36.54 2.53 25.17
N LEU A 60 -35.46 2.86 25.87
CA LEU A 60 -35.45 2.95 27.33
C LEU A 60 -36.15 4.27 27.75
N MET A 61 -37.14 4.18 28.63
CA MET A 61 -37.94 5.31 29.04
C MET A 61 -37.90 5.51 30.56
N THR A 62 -38.09 6.75 30.99
CA THR A 62 -38.31 7.09 32.40
C THR A 62 -39.70 6.62 32.85
N GLN A 63 -39.92 6.54 34.14
CA GLN A 63 -41.26 6.25 34.70
C GLN A 63 -42.37 7.24 34.25
N LYS A 64 -41.98 8.44 33.79
CA LYS A 64 -42.89 9.47 33.26
C LYS A 64 -43.13 9.38 31.76
N GLY A 65 -42.61 8.33 31.08
CA GLY A 65 -42.77 8.13 29.65
C GLY A 65 -41.85 8.96 28.75
N SER A 66 -40.82 9.60 29.29
CA SER A 66 -39.84 10.36 28.49
C SER A 66 -38.67 9.45 28.09
N ILE A 67 -38.18 9.59 26.86
CA ILE A 67 -37.00 8.86 26.35
C ILE A 67 -35.73 9.27 27.12
N ILE A 68 -34.96 8.29 27.61
CA ILE A 68 -33.74 8.54 28.34
C ILE A 68 -32.63 8.91 27.34
N GLY A 69 -31.93 10.03 27.58
CA GLY A 69 -30.77 10.48 26.75
C GLY A 69 -29.52 9.65 26.98
N CYS A 70 -29.51 8.36 26.57
CA CYS A 70 -28.41 7.44 26.77
C CYS A 70 -27.91 6.88 25.46
N LEU A 71 -26.70 6.25 25.49
CA LEU A 71 -26.04 5.66 24.32
C LEU A 71 -26.93 4.62 23.60
N TYR A 72 -27.63 3.76 24.37
CA TYR A 72 -28.52 2.76 23.78
C TYR A 72 -29.62 3.40 22.94
N ASN A 73 -30.30 4.42 23.45
CA ASN A 73 -31.37 5.09 22.75
C ASN A 73 -30.87 5.91 21.55
N ALA A 74 -29.72 6.58 21.68
CA ALA A 74 -29.10 7.28 20.57
C ALA A 74 -28.74 6.32 19.42
N ALA A 75 -28.10 5.18 19.73
CA ALA A 75 -27.77 4.17 18.74
C ALA A 75 -29.04 3.54 18.13
N MET A 76 -30.08 3.28 18.92
CA MET A 76 -31.36 2.76 18.45
C MET A 76 -32.03 3.72 17.49
N ALA A 77 -32.07 5.03 17.82
CA ALA A 77 -32.61 6.07 16.95
C ALA A 77 -31.89 6.10 15.61
N ILE A 78 -30.52 6.08 15.60
CA ILE A 78 -29.73 6.10 14.38
C ILE A 78 -29.96 4.82 13.53
N ARG A 79 -30.14 3.66 14.14
CA ARG A 79 -30.41 2.41 13.44
C ARG A 79 -31.78 2.35 12.78
N THR A 80 -32.78 2.94 13.40
CA THR A 80 -34.20 2.79 13.00
C THR A 80 -34.72 3.95 12.20
N ASP A 81 -34.16 5.13 12.34
CA ASP A 81 -34.58 6.32 11.60
C ASP A 81 -34.14 6.18 10.12
N SER A 82 -35.08 6.32 9.21
CA SER A 82 -34.86 6.21 7.77
C SER A 82 -33.81 7.20 7.21
N THR A 83 -33.60 8.31 7.91
CA THR A 83 -32.62 9.33 7.56
C THR A 83 -31.18 8.82 7.72
N PHE A 84 -30.93 7.94 8.70
CA PHE A 84 -29.60 7.49 9.09
C PHE A 84 -29.39 5.98 8.88
N ALA A 85 -30.46 5.20 8.87
CA ALA A 85 -30.40 3.75 8.78
C ALA A 85 -29.56 3.28 7.59
N ARG A 86 -28.51 2.51 7.86
CA ARG A 86 -27.55 1.99 6.89
C ARG A 86 -26.72 3.04 6.12
N ARG A 87 -26.97 4.34 6.35
CA ARG A 87 -26.21 5.43 5.71
C ARG A 87 -24.90 5.75 6.44
N ILE A 88 -24.82 5.40 7.73
CA ILE A 88 -23.61 5.58 8.54
C ILE A 88 -22.83 4.27 8.52
N ARG A 89 -21.62 4.29 7.94
CA ARG A 89 -20.82 3.10 7.64
C ARG A 89 -19.37 3.33 8.05
N LEU A 90 -18.67 2.29 8.47
CA LEU A 90 -17.23 2.32 8.73
C LEU A 90 -16.46 1.78 7.51
N ASN A 91 -15.67 2.63 6.89
CA ASN A 91 -14.67 2.18 5.92
C ASN A 91 -13.50 1.53 6.66
N THR A 92 -13.36 0.21 6.57
CA THR A 92 -12.36 -0.55 7.33
C THR A 92 -10.93 -0.37 6.81
N LEU A 93 -10.76 0.08 5.55
CA LEU A 93 -9.44 0.36 4.99
C LEU A 93 -8.85 1.66 5.58
N SER A 94 -9.68 2.72 5.65
CA SER A 94 -9.24 4.03 6.12
C SER A 94 -9.53 4.29 7.61
N GLY A 95 -10.37 3.47 8.24
CA GLY A 95 -10.86 3.69 9.61
C GLY A 95 -11.79 4.89 9.73
N ARG A 96 -12.27 5.49 8.62
CA ARG A 96 -13.12 6.67 8.60
C ARG A 96 -14.60 6.27 8.58
N ILE A 97 -15.42 7.05 9.31
CA ILE A 97 -16.86 6.91 9.23
C ILE A 97 -17.35 7.65 7.98
N MET A 98 -18.12 6.96 7.17
CA MET A 98 -18.70 7.46 5.94
C MET A 98 -20.19 7.71 6.14
N PHE A 99 -20.72 8.71 5.48
CA PHE A 99 -22.14 9.00 5.43
C PHE A 99 -22.62 8.97 3.97
N ALA A 100 -23.51 8.02 3.67
CA ALA A 100 -24.14 7.92 2.36
C ALA A 100 -25.20 9.01 2.20
N THR A 101 -25.02 9.87 1.21
CA THR A 101 -25.97 10.90 0.79
C THR A 101 -26.60 10.51 -0.55
N ASP A 102 -27.59 11.25 -1.00
CA ASP A 102 -28.22 11.01 -2.29
C ASP A 102 -27.26 11.35 -3.47
N ASP A 103 -26.24 12.19 -3.21
CA ASP A 103 -25.19 12.59 -4.17
C ASP A 103 -23.93 11.69 -4.10
N GLY A 104 -23.91 10.68 -3.22
CA GLY A 104 -22.76 9.78 -3.01
C GLY A 104 -22.34 9.66 -1.55
N GLU A 105 -21.18 9.07 -1.30
CA GLU A 105 -20.63 8.93 0.05
C GLU A 105 -19.68 10.08 0.38
N LYS A 106 -19.74 10.60 1.60
CA LYS A 106 -18.80 11.58 2.15
C LYS A 106 -18.19 11.10 3.46
N VAL A 107 -16.99 11.56 3.77
CA VAL A 107 -16.38 11.36 5.10
C VAL A 107 -17.18 12.20 6.10
N MET A 108 -17.66 11.56 7.18
CA MET A 108 -18.36 12.23 8.27
C MET A 108 -17.41 13.17 9.03
N GLN A 109 -17.87 14.36 9.33
CA GLN A 109 -17.16 15.39 10.07
C GLN A 109 -17.90 15.71 11.38
N ASP A 110 -17.25 16.41 12.31
CA ASP A 110 -17.84 16.80 13.59
C ASP A 110 -19.14 17.60 13.40
N LYS A 111 -19.23 18.45 12.37
CA LYS A 111 -20.46 19.18 12.04
C LYS A 111 -21.63 18.26 11.74
N ASP A 112 -21.39 17.12 11.05
CA ASP A 112 -22.45 16.16 10.73
C ASP A 112 -23.00 15.51 12.01
N VAL A 113 -22.11 15.22 12.98
CA VAL A 113 -22.51 14.66 14.28
C VAL A 113 -23.30 15.70 15.11
N ILE A 114 -22.95 17.00 15.03
CA ILE A 114 -23.72 18.08 15.65
C ILE A 114 -25.12 18.12 15.04
N GLU A 115 -25.25 18.08 13.71
CA GLU A 115 -26.54 18.06 13.01
C GLU A 115 -27.39 16.86 13.43
N ILE A 116 -26.79 15.66 13.48
CA ILE A 116 -27.45 14.44 13.97
C ILE A 116 -27.92 14.65 15.41
N THR A 117 -27.10 15.26 16.28
CA THR A 117 -27.46 15.51 17.68
C THR A 117 -28.69 16.42 17.79
N CYS A 118 -28.70 17.55 17.06
CA CYS A 118 -29.84 18.46 17.02
C CYS A 118 -31.11 17.77 16.51
N TYR A 119 -30.99 16.97 15.44
CA TYR A 119 -32.09 16.21 14.88
C TYR A 119 -32.67 15.22 15.90
N LEU A 120 -31.82 14.43 16.57
CA LEU A 120 -32.28 13.46 17.57
C LEU A 120 -32.93 14.11 18.77
N GLN A 121 -32.37 15.23 19.26
CA GLN A 121 -32.97 16.00 20.36
C GLN A 121 -34.37 16.53 19.99
N ALA A 122 -34.51 17.07 18.78
CA ALA A 122 -35.79 17.63 18.31
C ALA A 122 -36.82 16.51 18.05
N THR A 123 -36.42 15.43 17.37
CA THR A 123 -37.36 14.37 16.94
C THR A 123 -37.85 13.53 18.11
N TYR A 124 -36.95 13.21 19.05
CA TYR A 124 -37.25 12.29 20.17
C TYR A 124 -37.50 13.03 21.50
N SER A 125 -37.44 14.36 21.53
CA SER A 125 -37.57 15.18 22.72
C SER A 125 -36.73 14.71 23.91
N ALA A 126 -35.52 14.20 23.59
CA ALA A 126 -34.59 13.58 24.55
C ALA A 126 -33.34 14.44 24.73
N SER A 127 -32.93 14.68 25.99
CA SER A 127 -31.66 15.37 26.27
C SER A 127 -30.47 14.40 26.05
N ILE A 128 -29.98 14.34 24.81
CA ILE A 128 -28.84 13.50 24.42
C ILE A 128 -27.62 14.40 24.27
N SER A 129 -26.49 14.03 24.90
CA SER A 129 -25.25 14.79 24.77
C SER A 129 -24.57 14.53 23.42
N LEU A 130 -23.80 15.51 22.91
CA LEU A 130 -22.99 15.38 21.70
C LEU A 130 -22.04 14.19 21.81
N GLN A 131 -21.41 14.00 22.97
CA GLN A 131 -20.50 12.86 23.22
C GLN A 131 -21.24 11.52 23.09
N THR A 132 -22.46 11.42 23.61
CA THR A 132 -23.29 10.22 23.49
C THR A 132 -23.62 9.91 22.02
N VAL A 133 -23.87 10.94 21.21
CA VAL A 133 -24.16 10.78 19.78
C VAL A 133 -22.89 10.38 19.02
N HIS A 134 -21.72 10.94 19.34
CA HIS A 134 -20.44 10.47 18.77
C HIS A 134 -20.22 8.98 19.01
N GLU A 135 -20.44 8.53 20.24
CA GLU A 135 -20.28 7.11 20.60
C GLU A 135 -21.33 6.22 19.90
N ALA A 136 -22.57 6.70 19.76
CA ALA A 136 -23.63 6.00 19.05
C ALA A 136 -23.35 5.89 17.55
N VAL A 137 -22.88 6.97 16.91
CA VAL A 137 -22.46 7.00 15.50
C VAL A 137 -21.34 6.00 15.26
N ALA A 138 -20.31 5.99 16.12
CA ALA A 138 -19.20 5.05 16.00
C ALA A 138 -19.67 3.58 16.15
N ALA A 139 -20.57 3.30 17.08
CA ALA A 139 -21.12 1.96 17.29
C ALA A 139 -21.94 1.50 16.07
N VAL A 140 -22.82 2.34 15.54
CA VAL A 140 -23.65 2.02 14.37
C VAL A 140 -22.82 1.91 13.10
N ALA A 141 -21.81 2.78 12.92
CA ALA A 141 -20.89 2.69 11.80
C ALA A 141 -20.14 1.34 11.76
N ALA A 142 -19.69 0.86 12.93
CA ALA A 142 -19.00 -0.43 13.05
C ALA A 142 -19.90 -1.62 12.71
N GLU A 143 -21.21 -1.53 12.99
CA GLU A 143 -22.19 -2.55 12.59
C GLU A 143 -22.40 -2.61 11.07
N ASN A 144 -22.22 -1.48 10.38
CA ASN A 144 -22.35 -1.32 8.94
C ASN A 144 -20.98 -1.19 8.27
N ALA A 145 -19.96 -1.85 8.81
CA ALA A 145 -18.62 -1.79 8.25
C ALA A 145 -18.55 -2.36 6.83
N PHE A 146 -17.74 -1.76 5.97
CA PHE A 146 -17.49 -2.20 4.60
C PHE A 146 -16.02 -2.01 4.25
N ASP A 147 -15.58 -2.68 3.20
CA ASP A 147 -14.21 -2.67 2.75
C ASP A 147 -14.14 -2.35 1.24
N PRO A 148 -13.95 -1.09 0.87
CA PRO A 148 -14.02 -0.69 -0.54
C PRO A 148 -12.92 -1.35 -1.40
N LEU A 149 -11.75 -1.62 -0.82
CA LEU A 149 -10.67 -2.29 -1.55
C LEU A 149 -10.98 -3.76 -1.79
N GLN A 150 -11.52 -4.48 -0.79
CA GLN A 150 -11.94 -5.87 -0.99
C GLN A 150 -13.14 -5.96 -1.92
N ASP A 151 -14.08 -5.03 -1.84
CA ASP A 151 -15.24 -4.98 -2.73
C ASP A 151 -14.78 -4.77 -4.19
N TYR A 152 -13.84 -3.83 -4.43
CA TYR A 152 -13.24 -3.64 -5.74
C TYR A 152 -12.55 -4.91 -6.25
N ILE A 153 -11.64 -5.51 -5.47
CA ILE A 153 -10.86 -6.69 -5.86
C ILE A 153 -11.78 -7.90 -6.14
N ASN A 154 -12.80 -8.10 -5.31
CA ASN A 154 -13.74 -9.20 -5.50
C ASN A 154 -14.69 -9.00 -6.68
N GLY A 155 -14.87 -7.77 -7.13
CA GLY A 155 -15.64 -7.43 -8.35
C GLY A 155 -14.85 -7.58 -9.64
N LEU A 156 -13.54 -7.84 -9.60
CA LEU A 156 -12.72 -8.01 -10.80
C LEU A 156 -12.97 -9.37 -11.47
N GLU A 157 -13.10 -9.35 -12.78
CA GLU A 157 -13.25 -10.53 -13.62
C GLU A 157 -12.09 -10.62 -14.63
N TRP A 158 -11.32 -11.72 -14.56
CA TRP A 158 -10.22 -11.96 -15.48
C TRP A 158 -10.70 -12.52 -16.80
N ASP A 159 -10.25 -11.93 -17.91
CA ASP A 159 -10.58 -12.34 -19.26
C ASP A 159 -9.85 -13.61 -19.76
N GLY A 160 -8.99 -14.21 -18.91
CA GLY A 160 -8.22 -15.42 -19.22
C GLY A 160 -6.92 -15.17 -19.99
N VAL A 161 -6.59 -13.92 -20.32
CA VAL A 161 -5.33 -13.57 -21.01
C VAL A 161 -4.24 -13.28 -19.99
N GLY A 162 -3.12 -14.02 -20.07
CA GLY A 162 -1.96 -13.83 -19.18
C GLY A 162 -1.21 -12.56 -19.50
N ARG A 163 -0.97 -11.71 -18.49
CA ARG A 163 -0.29 -10.41 -18.60
C ARG A 163 0.69 -10.16 -17.46
N ILE A 164 0.42 -10.67 -16.24
CA ILE A 164 1.22 -10.33 -15.06
C ILE A 164 2.66 -10.82 -15.12
N SER A 165 2.97 -11.73 -16.04
CA SER A 165 4.34 -12.21 -16.27
C SER A 165 5.17 -11.29 -17.18
N SER A 166 4.53 -10.49 -18.04
CA SER A 166 5.21 -9.63 -19.02
C SER A 166 4.95 -8.13 -18.86
N TRP A 167 4.04 -7.73 -17.96
CA TRP A 167 3.60 -6.34 -17.85
C TRP A 167 4.74 -5.32 -17.63
N LEU A 168 5.83 -5.73 -16.95
CA LEU A 168 6.98 -4.85 -16.77
C LEU A 168 7.76 -4.64 -18.08
N GLU A 169 7.88 -5.68 -18.91
CA GLU A 169 8.48 -5.54 -20.25
C GLU A 169 7.54 -4.78 -21.19
N ASP A 170 6.27 -5.18 -21.26
CA ASP A 170 5.30 -4.68 -22.23
C ASP A 170 4.85 -3.23 -21.95
N LEU A 171 4.64 -2.89 -20.67
CA LEU A 171 4.03 -1.61 -20.26
C LEU A 171 5.03 -0.64 -19.60
N CYS A 172 6.06 -1.16 -18.92
CA CYS A 172 7.06 -0.33 -18.27
C CYS A 172 8.40 -0.28 -19.01
N GLY A 173 8.51 -0.95 -20.17
CA GLY A 173 9.72 -0.99 -20.96
C GLY A 173 10.93 -1.50 -20.20
N ALA A 174 10.72 -2.55 -19.38
CA ALA A 174 11.79 -3.14 -18.59
C ALA A 174 12.94 -3.62 -19.50
N VAL A 175 14.15 -3.19 -19.20
CA VAL A 175 15.34 -3.53 -19.98
C VAL A 175 15.79 -4.95 -19.65
N VAL A 176 15.72 -5.83 -20.64
CA VAL A 176 16.09 -7.24 -20.52
C VAL A 176 17.12 -7.58 -21.60
N GLU A 177 18.33 -7.95 -21.20
CA GLU A 177 19.42 -8.32 -22.11
C GLU A 177 19.71 -9.83 -22.12
N THR A 178 19.29 -10.53 -21.05
CA THR A 178 19.52 -11.96 -20.89
C THR A 178 18.24 -12.68 -20.47
N GLU A 179 18.17 -13.97 -20.76
CA GLU A 179 17.04 -14.81 -20.34
C GLU A 179 16.89 -14.86 -18.80
N ASN A 180 17.99 -14.82 -18.07
CA ASN A 180 17.94 -14.77 -16.61
C ASN A 180 17.32 -13.47 -16.10
N GLN A 181 17.63 -12.33 -16.72
CA GLN A 181 16.97 -11.05 -16.38
C GLN A 181 15.49 -11.11 -16.71
N ARG A 182 15.09 -11.70 -17.86
CA ARG A 182 13.67 -11.87 -18.18
C ARG A 182 12.95 -12.69 -17.12
N LYS A 183 13.51 -13.80 -16.68
CA LYS A 183 12.96 -14.61 -15.58
C LYS A 183 12.79 -13.80 -14.30
N PHE A 184 13.77 -12.98 -13.95
CA PHE A 184 13.70 -12.12 -12.76
C PHE A 184 12.63 -11.04 -12.91
N VAL A 185 12.61 -10.29 -14.03
CA VAL A 185 11.64 -9.23 -14.30
C VAL A 185 10.21 -9.78 -14.25
N SER A 186 9.99 -10.92 -14.92
CA SER A 186 8.71 -11.62 -14.91
C SER A 186 8.30 -12.05 -13.50
N ALA A 187 9.19 -12.69 -12.76
CA ALA A 187 8.93 -13.15 -11.40
C ALA A 187 8.68 -11.99 -10.43
N ALA A 188 9.45 -10.91 -10.51
CA ALA A 188 9.30 -9.74 -9.68
C ALA A 188 7.98 -9.01 -9.94
N GLY A 189 7.64 -8.78 -11.20
CA GLY A 189 6.38 -8.14 -11.59
C GLY A 189 5.16 -8.94 -11.15
N ARG A 190 5.18 -10.25 -11.40
CA ARG A 190 4.14 -11.17 -10.99
C ARG A 190 3.99 -11.23 -9.46
N ALA A 191 5.08 -11.47 -8.74
CA ALA A 191 5.06 -11.57 -7.28
C ALA A 191 4.60 -10.26 -6.62
N TRP A 192 4.97 -9.10 -7.16
CA TRP A 192 4.57 -7.83 -6.59
C TRP A 192 3.06 -7.58 -6.73
N LEU A 193 2.47 -7.85 -7.91
CA LEU A 193 1.01 -7.73 -8.10
C LEU A 193 0.24 -8.71 -7.20
N ILE A 194 0.69 -9.97 -7.11
CA ILE A 194 0.07 -10.95 -6.21
C ILE A 194 0.20 -10.51 -4.74
N SER A 195 1.33 -9.88 -4.34
CA SER A 195 1.53 -9.36 -2.97
C SER A 195 0.54 -8.24 -2.63
N ALA A 196 0.21 -7.39 -3.60
CA ALA A 196 -0.79 -6.34 -3.45
C ALA A 196 -2.18 -6.96 -3.17
N ILE A 197 -2.55 -8.00 -3.89
CA ILE A 197 -3.79 -8.76 -3.66
C ILE A 197 -3.76 -9.48 -2.30
N ALA A 198 -2.64 -10.12 -1.96
CA ALA A 198 -2.49 -10.81 -0.67
C ALA A 198 -2.70 -9.86 0.52
N ARG A 199 -2.14 -8.65 0.47
CA ARG A 199 -2.33 -7.61 1.50
C ARG A 199 -3.76 -7.09 1.58
N ALA A 200 -4.45 -6.98 0.45
CA ALA A 200 -5.83 -6.53 0.41
C ALA A 200 -6.81 -7.57 0.95
N LEU A 201 -6.68 -8.83 0.51
CA LEU A 201 -7.61 -9.92 0.87
C LEU A 201 -7.28 -10.59 2.21
N THR A 202 -5.99 -10.63 2.57
CA THR A 202 -5.51 -11.20 3.84
C THR A 202 -4.67 -10.14 4.56
N PRO A 203 -5.31 -9.24 5.34
CA PRO A 203 -4.60 -8.23 6.12
C PRO A 203 -3.49 -8.84 7.00
N ALA A 204 -2.38 -8.15 7.14
CA ALA A 204 -1.16 -8.64 7.80
C ALA A 204 -0.40 -9.76 7.05
N ALA A 205 -0.75 -10.14 5.82
CA ALA A 205 0.06 -11.02 5.00
C ALA A 205 1.52 -10.50 4.93
N LYS A 206 2.50 -11.40 4.97
CA LYS A 206 3.92 -11.03 4.90
C LYS A 206 4.27 -10.61 3.46
N CYS A 207 4.43 -9.30 3.24
CA CYS A 207 4.79 -8.70 1.96
C CYS A 207 5.83 -7.62 2.22
N ASP A 208 7.11 -7.95 2.16
CA ASP A 208 8.23 -7.04 2.37
C ASP A 208 9.05 -6.79 1.08
N GLY A 209 8.61 -7.35 -0.05
CA GLY A 209 9.16 -7.06 -1.38
C GLY A 209 8.69 -5.71 -1.89
N VAL A 210 9.61 -4.92 -2.42
CA VAL A 210 9.38 -3.59 -3.00
C VAL A 210 9.86 -3.59 -4.44
N LEU A 211 8.97 -3.35 -5.37
CA LEU A 211 9.32 -3.15 -6.78
C LEU A 211 9.97 -1.77 -6.93
N ILE A 212 11.18 -1.71 -7.47
CA ILE A 212 11.89 -0.44 -7.67
C ILE A 212 11.98 -0.15 -9.17
N LEU A 213 11.26 0.86 -9.60
CA LEU A 213 11.31 1.35 -10.99
C LEU A 213 12.48 2.34 -11.12
N GLN A 214 13.49 1.96 -11.86
CA GLN A 214 14.70 2.73 -12.11
C GLN A 214 14.74 3.22 -13.56
N GLY A 215 15.13 4.48 -13.80
CA GLY A 215 15.24 5.00 -15.17
C GLY A 215 15.31 6.52 -15.20
N ALA A 216 15.37 7.10 -16.41
CA ALA A 216 15.47 8.55 -16.60
C ALA A 216 14.32 9.30 -15.91
N GLN A 217 14.55 10.56 -15.57
CA GLN A 217 13.51 11.44 -15.06
C GLN A 217 12.43 11.68 -16.14
N GLY A 218 11.17 11.72 -15.70
CA GLY A 218 10.05 12.06 -16.60
C GLY A 218 9.50 10.90 -17.43
N ILE A 219 10.02 9.67 -17.33
CA ILE A 219 9.50 8.52 -18.10
C ILE A 219 8.17 7.94 -17.56
N GLY A 220 7.62 8.46 -16.46
CA GLY A 220 6.33 8.01 -15.92
C GLY A 220 6.41 7.01 -14.76
N LYS A 221 7.55 6.84 -14.07
CA LYS A 221 7.71 5.86 -12.96
C LYS A 221 6.68 6.05 -11.83
N SER A 222 6.54 7.26 -11.30
CA SER A 222 5.54 7.57 -10.26
C SER A 222 4.12 7.46 -10.80
N THR A 223 3.93 7.72 -12.09
CA THR A 223 2.63 7.54 -12.76
C THR A 223 2.19 6.08 -12.76
N VAL A 224 3.12 5.12 -12.89
CA VAL A 224 2.83 3.67 -12.75
C VAL A 224 2.22 3.38 -11.38
N ALA A 225 2.85 3.85 -10.32
CA ALA A 225 2.36 3.65 -8.94
C ALA A 225 0.97 4.26 -8.74
N SER A 226 0.78 5.49 -9.22
CA SER A 226 -0.49 6.21 -9.15
C SER A 226 -1.60 5.51 -9.94
N ILE A 227 -1.33 5.03 -11.16
CA ILE A 227 -2.30 4.27 -11.94
C ILE A 227 -2.70 2.99 -11.22
N LEU A 228 -1.73 2.21 -10.74
CA LEU A 228 -2.00 0.94 -10.07
C LEU A 228 -2.79 1.16 -8.77
N GLY A 229 -2.43 2.15 -7.95
CA GLY A 229 -3.11 2.42 -6.68
C GLY A 229 -4.48 3.09 -6.83
N GLY A 230 -4.69 3.86 -7.91
CA GLY A 230 -5.94 4.61 -8.11
C GLY A 230 -6.25 5.54 -6.93
N GLU A 231 -7.46 5.47 -6.41
CA GLU A 231 -7.89 6.26 -5.25
C GLU A 231 -7.20 5.87 -3.93
N TRP A 232 -6.56 4.71 -3.86
CA TRP A 232 -5.81 4.22 -2.69
C TRP A 232 -4.29 4.37 -2.86
N PHE A 233 -3.86 5.27 -3.74
CA PHE A 233 -2.45 5.63 -3.94
C PHE A 233 -2.03 6.79 -3.04
N THR A 234 -0.78 6.77 -2.58
CA THR A 234 -0.11 7.94 -2.02
C THR A 234 1.39 7.90 -2.35
N ASP A 235 1.94 9.08 -2.62
CA ASP A 235 3.37 9.37 -2.71
C ASP A 235 3.90 10.08 -1.45
N GLU A 236 3.01 10.37 -0.50
CA GLU A 236 3.38 10.92 0.79
C GLU A 236 4.06 9.84 1.65
N MET A 237 5.39 9.87 1.65
CA MET A 237 6.16 8.95 2.48
C MET A 237 6.08 9.37 3.95
N PRO A 238 5.60 8.48 4.85
CA PRO A 238 5.57 8.80 6.26
C PRO A 238 6.98 9.02 6.81
N ASN A 239 7.14 9.97 7.71
CA ASN A 239 8.35 10.03 8.52
C ASN A 239 8.42 8.78 9.41
N LEU A 240 9.24 7.80 9.02
CA LEU A 240 9.30 6.47 9.64
C LEU A 240 9.71 6.50 11.12
N ALA A 241 10.36 7.57 11.57
CA ALA A 241 10.69 7.83 12.97
C ALA A 241 9.49 8.40 13.76
N SER A 242 8.44 8.86 13.09
CA SER A 242 7.24 9.39 13.73
C SER A 242 6.35 8.27 14.27
N LYS A 243 5.71 8.56 15.42
CA LYS A 243 4.65 7.69 15.97
C LYS A 243 3.41 7.67 15.05
N ASP A 244 3.25 8.68 14.20
CA ASP A 244 2.12 8.84 13.31
C ASP A 244 2.34 8.17 11.94
N ALA A 245 3.55 7.60 11.69
CA ALA A 245 3.84 6.88 10.45
C ALA A 245 2.80 5.80 10.13
N ALA A 246 2.32 5.09 11.15
CA ALA A 246 1.27 4.09 10.99
C ALA A 246 -0.07 4.68 10.53
N LEU A 247 -0.43 5.87 11.04
CA LEU A 247 -1.68 6.56 10.66
C LEU A 247 -1.67 6.99 9.19
N GLN A 248 -0.52 7.41 8.66
CA GLN A 248 -0.39 7.85 7.26
C GLN A 248 -0.53 6.69 6.26
N LEU A 249 -0.37 5.44 6.71
CA LEU A 249 -0.62 4.26 5.85
C LEU A 249 -2.10 3.93 5.69
N HIS A 250 -2.96 4.44 6.59
CA HIS A 250 -4.38 4.10 6.58
C HIS A 250 -5.08 4.66 5.35
N GLY A 251 -5.92 3.84 4.75
CA GLY A 251 -6.64 4.20 3.55
C GLY A 251 -5.84 4.02 2.27
N ASN A 252 -4.56 3.67 2.36
CA ASN A 252 -3.68 3.49 1.21
C ASN A 252 -3.39 2.01 0.95
N TRP A 253 -3.37 1.63 -0.32
CA TRP A 253 -3.03 0.29 -0.80
C TRP A 253 -1.65 0.24 -1.44
N ILE A 254 -1.34 1.21 -2.32
CA ILE A 254 -0.04 1.32 -2.97
C ILE A 254 0.61 2.63 -2.54
N ILE A 255 1.82 2.52 -1.97
CA ILE A 255 2.58 3.64 -1.43
C ILE A 255 3.88 3.77 -2.19
N GLU A 256 4.15 4.96 -2.72
CA GLU A 256 5.41 5.23 -3.39
C GLU A 256 6.49 5.63 -2.40
N LEU A 257 7.64 4.98 -2.53
CA LEU A 257 8.90 5.38 -1.89
C LEU A 257 9.69 6.19 -2.91
N GLY A 258 9.43 7.50 -2.96
CA GLY A 258 10.13 8.41 -3.86
C GLY A 258 11.60 8.60 -3.46
N GLU A 259 12.43 8.96 -4.45
CA GLU A 259 13.82 9.44 -4.24
C GLU A 259 14.69 8.54 -3.35
N LEU A 260 14.62 7.22 -3.51
CA LEU A 260 15.39 6.26 -2.70
C LEU A 260 16.90 6.59 -2.64
N ALA A 261 17.44 7.17 -3.70
CA ALA A 261 18.86 7.56 -3.76
C ALA A 261 19.21 8.70 -2.79
N ALA A 262 18.24 9.55 -2.43
CA ALA A 262 18.45 10.66 -1.50
C ALA A 262 18.45 10.22 -0.02
N MET A 263 17.94 9.01 0.28
CA MET A 263 17.90 8.50 1.64
C MET A 263 19.30 8.28 2.20
N SER A 264 19.50 8.64 3.47
CA SER A 264 20.72 8.28 4.20
C SER A 264 20.76 6.77 4.46
N ARG A 265 21.94 6.23 4.85
CA ARG A 265 22.08 4.83 5.25
C ARG A 265 21.16 4.48 6.42
N SER A 266 21.06 5.37 7.41
CA SER A 266 20.19 5.20 8.58
C SER A 266 18.70 5.17 8.20
N ASP A 267 18.29 6.02 7.25
CA ASP A 267 16.91 6.05 6.76
C ASP A 267 16.55 4.76 6.01
N LEU A 268 17.48 4.25 5.21
CA LEU A 268 17.30 3.01 4.47
C LEU A 268 17.16 1.81 5.42
N GLU A 269 17.96 1.72 6.48
CA GLU A 269 17.85 0.70 7.53
C GLU A 269 16.49 0.79 8.27
N SER A 270 16.08 2.00 8.63
CA SER A 270 14.77 2.26 9.23
C SER A 270 13.64 1.83 8.30
N THR A 271 13.76 2.12 7.01
CA THR A 271 12.82 1.72 5.95
C THR A 271 12.73 0.20 5.86
N LYS A 272 13.85 -0.53 5.84
CA LYS A 272 13.85 -2.01 5.81
C LYS A 272 13.10 -2.61 7.00
N GLY A 273 13.33 -2.06 8.20
CA GLY A 273 12.60 -2.46 9.41
C GLY A 273 11.11 -2.17 9.33
N PHE A 274 10.75 -1.02 8.75
CA PHE A 274 9.37 -0.61 8.55
C PHE A 274 8.64 -1.49 7.53
N LEU A 275 9.26 -1.79 6.39
CA LEU A 275 8.69 -2.64 5.33
C LEU A 275 8.36 -4.06 5.84
N ALA A 276 9.15 -4.58 6.76
CA ALA A 276 8.99 -5.93 7.31
C ALA A 276 7.77 -6.08 8.24
N ARG A 277 7.16 -4.99 8.68
CA ARG A 277 6.02 -5.04 9.61
C ARG A 277 4.79 -5.60 8.91
N THR A 278 4.04 -6.41 9.66
CA THR A 278 2.74 -6.94 9.24
C THR A 278 1.59 -6.28 9.98
N ILE A 279 1.85 -5.79 11.20
CA ILE A 279 0.89 -5.11 12.07
C ILE A 279 1.54 -3.82 12.55
N ASP A 280 0.81 -2.72 12.44
CA ASP A 280 1.19 -1.44 12.99
C ASP A 280 0.44 -1.21 14.31
N LYS A 281 1.19 -0.71 15.33
CA LYS A 281 0.63 -0.42 16.65
C LYS A 281 0.70 1.08 16.88
N TYR A 282 -0.44 1.69 17.10
CA TYR A 282 -0.51 3.13 17.35
C TYR A 282 -1.70 3.46 18.26
N ARG A 283 -1.69 4.67 18.79
CA ARG A 283 -2.80 5.22 19.55
C ARG A 283 -3.46 6.30 18.70
N PRO A 284 -4.74 6.13 18.31
CA PRO A 284 -5.45 7.15 17.55
C PRO A 284 -5.43 8.50 18.27
N PRO A 285 -5.44 9.65 17.57
CA PRO A 285 -5.63 10.95 18.18
C PRO A 285 -6.86 10.93 19.07
N TYR A 286 -6.70 11.39 20.31
CA TYR A 286 -7.75 11.36 21.36
C TYR A 286 -8.22 9.96 21.81
N GLY A 287 -7.72 8.88 21.21
CA GLY A 287 -8.00 7.51 21.63
C GLY A 287 -7.39 7.19 22.99
N ARG A 288 -8.07 6.37 23.80
CA ARG A 288 -7.57 5.90 25.11
C ARG A 288 -6.86 4.55 25.03
N ILE A 289 -7.11 3.80 23.97
CA ILE A 289 -6.63 2.42 23.78
C ILE A 289 -5.67 2.40 22.58
N THR A 290 -4.57 1.62 22.72
CA THR A 290 -3.68 1.31 21.59
C THR A 290 -4.39 0.35 20.66
N VAL A 291 -4.35 0.65 19.36
CA VAL A 291 -4.94 -0.16 18.31
C VAL A 291 -3.83 -0.93 17.58
N GLU A 292 -4.07 -2.18 17.30
CA GLU A 292 -3.27 -3.01 16.39
C GLU A 292 -3.96 -3.05 15.03
N GLN A 293 -3.33 -2.45 14.04
CA GLN A 293 -3.86 -2.38 12.68
C GLN A 293 -3.10 -3.33 11.77
N PRO A 294 -3.73 -4.36 11.24
CA PRO A 294 -3.14 -5.22 10.22
C PRO A 294 -2.79 -4.41 8.97
N ARG A 295 -1.55 -4.53 8.48
CA ARG A 295 -1.08 -3.79 7.32
C ARG A 295 -1.73 -4.31 6.04
N ARG A 296 -2.19 -3.38 5.22
CA ARG A 296 -2.91 -3.66 3.97
C ARG A 296 -2.24 -3.09 2.73
N CYS A 297 -1.19 -2.31 2.89
CA CYS A 297 -0.46 -1.68 1.81
C CYS A 297 0.75 -2.47 1.35
N VAL A 298 1.14 -2.25 0.09
CA VAL A 298 2.42 -2.63 -0.51
C VAL A 298 3.16 -1.38 -0.96
N PHE A 299 4.46 -1.54 -1.22
CA PHE A 299 5.34 -0.43 -1.56
C PHE A 299 5.91 -0.60 -2.97
N VAL A 300 6.06 0.52 -3.66
CA VAL A 300 6.79 0.63 -4.91
C VAL A 300 7.80 1.77 -4.77
N GLY A 301 9.01 1.57 -5.21
CA GLY A 301 10.03 2.62 -5.16
C GLY A 301 10.33 3.19 -6.53
N THR A 302 10.73 4.45 -6.58
CA THR A 302 11.19 5.11 -7.80
C THR A 302 12.56 5.74 -7.60
N THR A 303 13.41 5.66 -8.61
CA THR A 303 14.73 6.28 -8.58
C THR A 303 15.24 6.60 -9.98
N ASN A 304 16.03 7.66 -10.07
CA ASN A 304 16.76 8.01 -11.28
C ASN A 304 18.24 7.58 -11.20
N SER A 305 18.71 7.21 -10.00
CA SER A 305 20.09 6.80 -9.77
C SER A 305 20.30 5.34 -10.09
N LEU A 306 21.47 5.00 -10.60
CA LEU A 306 21.90 3.61 -10.80
C LEU A 306 22.30 2.95 -9.47
N THR A 307 22.85 3.73 -8.54
CA THR A 307 23.23 3.27 -7.20
C THR A 307 22.34 3.96 -6.18
N PHE A 308 21.54 3.20 -5.45
CA PHE A 308 20.62 3.72 -4.44
C PHE A 308 20.60 2.88 -3.16
N LEU A 309 21.22 1.71 -3.15
CA LEU A 309 21.40 0.88 -1.97
C LEU A 309 22.74 1.24 -1.33
N LYS A 310 22.73 1.55 -0.03
CA LYS A 310 23.92 2.09 0.69
C LYS A 310 24.58 1.09 1.63
N ASP A 311 24.09 -0.14 1.68
CA ASP A 311 24.64 -1.23 2.46
C ASP A 311 24.36 -2.59 1.79
N GLU A 312 25.05 -3.64 2.21
CA GLU A 312 24.90 -4.98 1.66
C GLU A 312 23.83 -5.82 2.36
N THR A 313 23.29 -5.34 3.50
CA THR A 313 22.40 -6.14 4.33
C THR A 313 20.91 -5.83 4.06
N GLY A 314 20.09 -6.87 4.05
CA GLY A 314 18.63 -6.72 3.96
C GLY A 314 18.08 -6.26 2.60
N ASN A 315 18.93 -6.12 1.57
CA ASN A 315 18.55 -5.64 0.23
C ASN A 315 17.63 -6.59 -0.52
N ARG A 316 17.49 -7.85 -0.11
CA ARG A 316 16.59 -8.84 -0.74
C ARG A 316 15.14 -8.37 -0.90
N ARG A 317 14.75 -7.30 -0.20
CA ARG A 317 13.42 -6.69 -0.30
C ARG A 317 13.25 -5.82 -1.53
N PHE A 318 14.33 -5.24 -2.04
CA PHE A 318 14.28 -4.31 -3.17
C PHE A 318 14.48 -5.06 -4.48
N TRP A 319 13.50 -5.00 -5.36
CA TRP A 319 13.52 -5.66 -6.67
C TRP A 319 13.69 -4.62 -7.78
N PRO A 320 14.93 -4.31 -8.16
CA PRO A 320 15.22 -3.24 -9.10
C PRO A 320 14.92 -3.64 -10.53
N ILE A 321 14.10 -2.84 -11.20
CA ILE A 321 13.73 -2.97 -12.61
C ILE A 321 14.17 -1.71 -13.35
N GLU A 322 15.06 -1.85 -14.30
CA GLU A 322 15.47 -0.76 -15.18
C GLU A 322 14.42 -0.56 -16.26
N CYS A 323 13.83 0.63 -16.33
CA CYS A 323 12.79 0.99 -17.30
C CYS A 323 13.34 2.00 -18.31
N SER A 324 13.04 1.80 -19.60
CA SER A 324 13.44 2.67 -20.71
C SER A 324 12.34 3.66 -21.09
N SER A 325 11.11 3.17 -21.22
CA SER A 325 9.92 3.94 -21.60
C SER A 325 8.70 3.29 -20.99
N ILE A 326 7.73 4.11 -20.57
CA ILE A 326 6.51 3.61 -19.90
C ILE A 326 5.29 4.01 -20.70
N ASP A 327 4.47 3.04 -21.08
CA ASP A 327 3.17 3.25 -21.73
C ASP A 327 2.07 3.37 -20.65
N THR A 328 1.87 4.59 -20.17
CA THR A 328 0.88 4.89 -19.13
C THR A 328 -0.56 4.71 -19.58
N ASP A 329 -0.85 4.86 -20.88
CA ASP A 329 -2.21 4.76 -21.39
C ASP A 329 -2.64 3.29 -21.48
N SER A 330 -1.78 2.44 -22.03
CA SER A 330 -2.00 0.99 -22.02
C SER A 330 -2.07 0.44 -20.60
N LEU A 331 -1.19 0.89 -19.69
CA LEU A 331 -1.24 0.47 -18.28
C LEU A 331 -2.57 0.84 -17.63
N ARG A 332 -3.08 2.04 -17.87
CA ARG A 332 -4.38 2.48 -17.33
C ARG A 332 -5.53 1.62 -17.85
N SER A 333 -5.53 1.27 -19.12
CA SER A 333 -6.58 0.44 -19.72
C SER A 333 -6.53 -1.01 -19.23
N LEU A 334 -5.34 -1.54 -18.91
CA LEU A 334 -5.13 -2.94 -18.52
C LEU A 334 -5.07 -3.15 -17.00
N ARG A 335 -5.10 -2.08 -16.20
CA ARG A 335 -4.96 -2.12 -14.74
C ARG A 335 -5.85 -3.18 -14.09
N ASP A 336 -7.13 -3.17 -14.40
CA ASP A 336 -8.10 -4.07 -13.78
C ASP A 336 -7.87 -5.52 -14.22
N GLN A 337 -7.41 -5.76 -15.45
CA GLN A 337 -7.05 -7.10 -15.93
C GLN A 337 -5.76 -7.63 -15.29
N LEU A 338 -4.77 -6.77 -15.03
CA LEU A 338 -3.59 -7.16 -14.27
C LEU A 338 -3.95 -7.61 -12.85
N PHE A 339 -4.81 -6.87 -12.17
CA PHE A 339 -5.25 -7.26 -10.84
C PHE A 339 -6.19 -8.46 -10.86
N ALA A 340 -7.08 -8.59 -11.86
CA ALA A 340 -7.94 -9.76 -12.01
C ALA A 340 -7.13 -11.06 -12.18
N GLU A 341 -6.08 -11.03 -13.01
CA GLU A 341 -5.14 -12.16 -13.15
C GLU A 341 -4.40 -12.43 -11.84
N ALA A 342 -3.93 -11.37 -11.14
CA ALA A 342 -3.26 -11.51 -9.85
C ALA A 342 -4.18 -12.11 -8.77
N VAL A 343 -5.49 -11.80 -8.78
CA VAL A 343 -6.50 -12.43 -7.92
C VAL A 343 -6.63 -13.91 -8.24
N ALA A 344 -6.68 -14.29 -9.52
CA ALA A 344 -6.75 -15.69 -9.93
C ALA A 344 -5.49 -16.45 -9.47
N ALA A 345 -4.31 -15.88 -9.65
CA ALA A 345 -3.04 -16.45 -9.21
C ALA A 345 -2.98 -16.60 -7.68
N TYR A 346 -3.40 -15.58 -6.93
CA TYR A 346 -3.50 -15.63 -5.47
C TYR A 346 -4.44 -16.73 -4.98
N ARG A 347 -5.63 -16.83 -5.57
CA ARG A 347 -6.62 -17.88 -5.23
C ARG A 347 -6.14 -19.27 -5.60
N ALA A 348 -5.28 -19.40 -6.61
CA ALA A 348 -4.60 -20.65 -6.97
C ALA A 348 -3.47 -21.03 -6.00
N GLY A 349 -3.14 -20.19 -5.03
CA GLY A 349 -2.10 -20.44 -4.02
C GLY A 349 -0.69 -20.13 -4.52
N GLU A 350 -0.55 -19.28 -5.55
CA GLU A 350 0.77 -18.84 -6.00
C GLU A 350 1.47 -17.97 -4.97
N LYS A 351 2.79 -18.10 -4.92
CA LYS A 351 3.64 -17.36 -3.99
C LYS A 351 3.85 -15.92 -4.47
N TRP A 352 3.90 -15.00 -3.53
CA TRP A 352 4.12 -13.57 -3.77
C TRP A 352 5.46 -13.06 -3.24
N TRP A 353 6.47 -13.93 -3.25
CA TRP A 353 7.87 -13.63 -2.93
C TRP A 353 8.79 -14.35 -3.89
N LEU A 354 10.01 -13.84 -4.04
CA LEU A 354 11.00 -14.46 -4.91
C LEU A 354 11.66 -15.65 -4.22
N GLU A 355 11.85 -16.73 -4.96
CA GLU A 355 12.52 -17.95 -4.52
C GLU A 355 13.64 -18.34 -5.50
N ASP A 356 14.51 -19.23 -5.07
CA ASP A 356 15.50 -19.93 -5.85
C ASP A 356 16.29 -19.06 -6.85
N GLU A 357 16.12 -19.32 -8.14
CA GLU A 357 16.85 -18.64 -9.22
C GLU A 357 16.50 -17.15 -9.28
N ALA A 358 15.22 -16.78 -9.16
CA ALA A 358 14.79 -15.39 -9.18
C ALA A 358 15.38 -14.59 -8.02
N LEU A 359 15.45 -15.18 -6.83
CA LEU A 359 16.09 -14.55 -5.67
C LEU A 359 17.59 -14.36 -5.87
N ARG A 360 18.29 -15.35 -6.45
CA ARG A 360 19.72 -15.25 -6.77
C ARG A 360 20.00 -14.14 -7.79
N ILE A 361 19.15 -14.01 -8.80
CA ILE A 361 19.29 -12.94 -9.80
C ILE A 361 19.00 -11.58 -9.15
N ALA A 362 17.95 -11.49 -8.33
CA ALA A 362 17.65 -10.27 -7.56
C ALA A 362 18.85 -9.82 -6.72
N THR A 363 19.51 -10.74 -6.02
CA THR A 363 20.69 -10.44 -5.21
C THR A 363 21.80 -9.83 -6.06
N ARG A 364 22.09 -10.38 -7.24
CA ARG A 364 23.09 -9.80 -8.15
C ARG A 364 22.71 -8.42 -8.65
N GLU A 365 21.44 -8.21 -9.00
CA GLU A 365 20.94 -6.90 -9.42
C GLU A 365 21.02 -5.86 -8.28
N GLN A 366 20.88 -6.28 -7.02
CA GLN A 366 21.05 -5.43 -5.83
C GLN A 366 22.54 -5.09 -5.60
N GLU A 367 23.44 -6.05 -5.73
CA GLU A 367 24.90 -5.85 -5.59
C GLU A 367 25.40 -4.77 -6.56
N ILE A 368 24.91 -4.78 -7.81
CA ILE A 368 25.25 -3.77 -8.83
C ILE A 368 24.85 -2.35 -8.38
N ARG A 369 23.75 -2.24 -7.63
CA ARG A 369 23.12 -0.99 -7.22
C ARG A 369 23.51 -0.55 -5.81
N THR A 370 24.36 -1.34 -5.15
CA THR A 370 24.90 -1.00 -3.84
C THR A 370 26.07 -0.01 -4.01
N ASP A 371 25.98 1.12 -3.30
CA ASP A 371 27.04 2.13 -3.26
C ASP A 371 28.08 1.67 -2.24
N ASN A 372 29.03 0.85 -2.68
CA ASN A 372 30.18 0.53 -1.83
C ASN A 372 31.20 1.66 -1.96
N ASP A 373 31.61 2.25 -0.86
CA ASP A 373 32.74 3.18 -0.80
C ASP A 373 34.00 2.49 -1.33
N ASP A 374 34.62 2.97 -2.43
CA ASP A 374 35.00 2.11 -3.51
C ASP A 374 36.53 2.07 -3.71
N GLU A 375 37.13 0.96 -3.35
CA GLU A 375 38.46 0.60 -3.86
C GLU A 375 38.47 0.59 -5.41
N LEU A 376 37.37 0.14 -6.04
CA LEU A 376 37.21 0.14 -7.49
C LEU A 376 37.11 1.55 -8.07
N ALA A 377 36.51 2.52 -7.36
CA ALA A 377 36.40 3.90 -7.85
C ALA A 377 37.77 4.55 -8.00
N GLY A 378 38.62 4.38 -7.02
CA GLY A 378 40.01 4.89 -7.08
C GLY A 378 40.76 4.37 -8.29
N GLU A 379 40.66 3.07 -8.58
CA GLU A 379 41.35 2.41 -9.71
C GLU A 379 40.74 2.83 -11.05
N VAL A 380 39.40 2.84 -11.17
CA VAL A 380 38.67 3.30 -12.38
C VAL A 380 39.04 4.73 -12.72
N LEU A 381 39.04 5.64 -11.74
CA LEU A 381 39.35 7.06 -11.96
C LEU A 381 40.83 7.28 -12.26
N SER A 382 41.72 6.54 -11.64
CA SER A 382 43.14 6.60 -11.96
C SER A 382 43.40 6.27 -13.43
N ILE A 383 42.70 5.25 -13.96
CA ILE A 383 42.82 4.86 -15.36
C ILE A 383 42.10 5.85 -16.31
N ALA A 384 40.91 6.29 -15.92
CA ALA A 384 40.11 7.23 -16.74
C ALA A 384 40.83 8.58 -16.90
N ASN A 385 41.40 9.12 -15.83
CA ASN A 385 42.12 10.39 -15.84
C ASN A 385 43.40 10.38 -16.70
N LEU A 386 43.91 9.20 -17.14
CA LEU A 386 44.97 9.12 -18.12
C LEU A 386 44.53 9.51 -19.54
N LYS A 387 43.20 9.55 -19.80
CA LYS A 387 42.60 9.91 -21.10
C LYS A 387 41.34 10.77 -20.90
N PRO A 388 41.44 11.98 -20.36
CA PRO A 388 40.30 12.86 -20.10
C PRO A 388 39.53 13.25 -21.38
N GLU A 389 40.19 13.23 -22.52
CA GLU A 389 39.64 13.49 -23.86
C GLU A 389 38.68 12.40 -24.34
N GLY A 390 38.71 11.22 -23.74
CA GLY A 390 37.75 10.17 -24.00
C GLY A 390 38.26 8.74 -23.77
N ILE A 391 37.49 7.99 -23.01
CA ILE A 391 37.74 6.58 -22.69
C ILE A 391 36.43 5.78 -22.78
N CYS A 392 36.51 4.49 -23.05
CA CYS A 392 35.37 3.59 -22.96
C CYS A 392 35.55 2.56 -21.83
N ILE A 393 34.43 1.98 -21.37
CA ILE A 393 34.46 1.03 -20.25
C ILE A 393 35.32 -0.19 -20.57
N ALA A 394 35.26 -0.69 -21.81
CA ALA A 394 36.08 -1.84 -22.22
C ALA A 394 37.59 -1.56 -22.10
N GLU A 395 38.03 -0.32 -22.36
CA GLU A 395 39.43 0.07 -22.20
C GLU A 395 39.86 0.12 -20.75
N ILE A 396 38.99 0.64 -19.88
CA ILE A 396 39.21 0.64 -18.43
C ILE A 396 39.37 -0.79 -17.93
N MET A 397 38.41 -1.65 -18.27
CA MET A 397 38.41 -3.06 -17.87
C MET A 397 39.66 -3.82 -18.35
N LYS A 398 40.11 -3.53 -19.58
CA LYS A 398 41.36 -4.12 -20.12
C LYS A 398 42.58 -3.71 -19.31
N ARG A 399 42.63 -2.44 -18.86
CA ARG A 399 43.76 -1.92 -18.04
C ARG A 399 43.75 -2.42 -16.61
N MET A 400 42.57 -2.78 -16.10
CA MET A 400 42.40 -3.42 -14.81
C MET A 400 42.63 -4.92 -14.83
N ASP A 401 43.07 -5.46 -15.95
CA ASP A 401 43.28 -6.93 -16.18
C ASP A 401 42.06 -7.78 -15.84
N LEU A 402 40.86 -7.20 -16.03
CA LEU A 402 39.59 -7.89 -15.81
C LEU A 402 39.31 -8.84 -16.96
N LEU A 403 39.13 -10.14 -16.65
CA LEU A 403 38.90 -11.20 -17.64
C LEU A 403 37.60 -10.95 -18.45
N ASN A 404 37.64 -11.30 -19.73
CA ASN A 404 36.49 -11.24 -20.64
C ASN A 404 35.87 -12.65 -20.81
N PRO A 405 34.53 -12.84 -20.79
CA PRO A 405 33.50 -11.84 -20.63
C PRO A 405 33.25 -11.44 -19.17
N GLN A 406 33.21 -10.13 -18.90
CA GLN A 406 32.88 -9.61 -17.60
C GLN A 406 31.35 -9.53 -17.43
N PRO A 407 30.83 -9.70 -16.20
CA PRO A 407 29.43 -9.50 -15.91
C PRO A 407 28.98 -8.07 -16.28
N ARG A 408 27.76 -7.90 -16.78
CA ARG A 408 27.12 -6.59 -17.02
C ARG A 408 27.23 -5.68 -15.80
N SER A 409 27.22 -6.25 -14.60
CA SER A 409 27.41 -5.57 -13.33
C SER A 409 28.66 -4.68 -13.31
N THR A 410 29.80 -5.21 -13.72
CA THR A 410 31.07 -4.47 -13.75
C THR A 410 31.01 -3.30 -14.72
N HIS A 411 30.41 -3.49 -15.91
CA HIS A 411 30.22 -2.41 -16.89
C HIS A 411 29.32 -1.28 -16.35
N LEU A 412 28.19 -1.63 -15.73
CA LEU A 412 27.27 -0.66 -15.14
C LEU A 412 27.91 0.11 -13.99
N ARG A 413 28.69 -0.59 -13.15
CA ARG A 413 29.39 -0.01 -12.01
C ARG A 413 30.47 0.98 -12.46
N ILE A 414 31.34 0.61 -13.40
CA ILE A 414 32.33 1.52 -13.98
C ILE A 414 31.65 2.74 -14.61
N GLY A 415 30.57 2.54 -15.37
CA GLY A 415 29.82 3.64 -15.96
C GLY A 415 29.15 4.55 -14.92
N SER A 416 28.77 4.03 -13.77
CA SER A 416 28.23 4.81 -12.64
C SER A 416 29.32 5.67 -11.99
N ILE A 417 30.49 5.07 -11.71
CA ILE A 417 31.67 5.79 -11.15
C ILE A 417 32.04 6.97 -12.05
N LEU A 418 32.18 6.74 -13.36
CA LEU A 418 32.52 7.79 -14.30
C LEU A 418 31.52 8.94 -14.28
N ARG A 419 30.19 8.66 -14.30
CA ARG A 419 29.16 9.70 -14.28
C ARG A 419 29.14 10.49 -12.96
N LYS A 420 29.33 9.83 -11.82
CA LYS A 420 29.39 10.44 -10.49
C LYS A 420 30.51 11.49 -10.42
N GLU A 421 31.62 11.22 -11.11
CA GLU A 421 32.79 12.09 -11.16
C GLU A 421 32.82 13.05 -12.36
N GLY A 422 31.65 13.29 -12.98
CA GLY A 422 31.51 14.34 -14.00
C GLY A 422 31.89 13.91 -15.43
N TRP A 423 32.06 12.62 -15.68
CA TRP A 423 32.25 12.12 -17.03
C TRP A 423 30.92 12.00 -17.75
N VAL A 424 30.83 12.57 -18.96
CA VAL A 424 29.62 12.53 -19.80
C VAL A 424 29.85 11.67 -21.04
N ILE A 425 28.79 11.08 -21.56
CA ILE A 425 28.87 10.32 -22.81
C ILE A 425 28.83 11.29 -23.97
N ARG A 426 29.93 11.37 -24.74
CA ARG A 426 30.01 12.11 -26.00
C ARG A 426 30.36 11.18 -27.17
N GLY A 427 29.32 10.60 -27.79
CA GLY A 427 29.48 9.72 -28.96
C GLY A 427 29.92 8.29 -28.66
N PHE A 428 30.43 7.63 -29.67
CA PHE A 428 30.86 6.25 -29.64
C PHE A 428 32.31 6.12 -30.12
N THR A 429 33.02 5.14 -29.61
CA THR A 429 34.38 4.81 -30.02
C THR A 429 34.49 3.32 -30.27
N ARG A 430 35.45 2.92 -31.15
CA ARG A 430 35.90 1.54 -31.25
C ARG A 430 37.27 1.45 -30.56
N PRO A 431 37.35 0.89 -29.38
CA PRO A 431 38.64 0.57 -28.79
C PRO A 431 39.33 -0.49 -29.63
N SER A 432 40.68 -0.57 -29.53
CA SER A 432 41.51 -1.49 -30.28
C SER A 432 40.98 -2.93 -30.40
N GLU A 433 41.42 -3.68 -31.40
CA GLU A 433 41.00 -5.02 -31.84
C GLU A 433 40.32 -5.90 -30.77
N GLY A 434 39.12 -6.39 -31.06
CA GLY A 434 38.37 -7.34 -30.24
C GLY A 434 37.10 -6.77 -29.57
N PHE A 435 36.91 -5.46 -29.62
CA PHE A 435 35.70 -4.83 -29.01
C PHE A 435 34.79 -4.19 -30.07
N GLY A 436 33.46 -4.37 -29.91
CA GLY A 436 32.46 -3.67 -30.70
C GLY A 436 32.45 -2.19 -30.41
N THR A 437 31.55 -1.45 -31.08
CA THR A 437 31.33 -0.01 -30.83
C THR A 437 30.84 0.22 -29.38
N GLN A 438 31.53 1.10 -28.65
CA GLN A 438 31.32 1.38 -27.22
C GLN A 438 30.99 2.86 -27.01
N LYS A 439 30.23 3.17 -25.93
CA LYS A 439 30.01 4.55 -25.47
C LYS A 439 31.33 5.18 -25.03
N ARG A 440 31.61 6.39 -25.51
CA ARG A 440 32.80 7.18 -25.17
C ARG A 440 32.46 8.14 -24.04
N TYR A 441 33.17 8.04 -22.93
CA TYR A 441 33.07 8.93 -21.79
C TYR A 441 34.17 10.00 -21.88
N VAL A 442 33.81 11.26 -21.64
CA VAL A 442 34.70 12.44 -21.66
C VAL A 442 34.51 13.20 -20.36
N LEU A 443 35.61 13.62 -19.74
CA LEU A 443 35.55 14.48 -18.55
C LEU A 443 35.19 15.93 -18.96
N VAL A 444 34.11 16.46 -18.40
CA VAL A 444 33.74 17.88 -18.62
C VAL A 444 34.35 18.71 -17.50
N ASN A 445 35.34 19.53 -17.86
CA ASN A 445 35.87 20.53 -16.94
C ASN A 445 34.80 21.61 -16.74
N ARG A 446 34.29 21.78 -15.53
CA ARG A 446 33.30 22.82 -15.12
C ARG A 446 33.79 24.28 -15.24
N ARG A 447 34.98 24.52 -15.83
CA ARG A 447 35.59 25.86 -15.89
C ARG A 447 35.47 26.57 -17.24
N GLU A 448 34.77 25.99 -18.23
CA GLU A 448 34.70 26.64 -19.57
C GLU A 448 33.28 27.11 -19.97
N ASP A 449 32.23 26.95 -19.14
CA ASP A 449 30.86 27.40 -19.48
C ASP A 449 30.41 28.72 -18.78
N ASP A 450 31.31 29.42 -18.07
CA ASP A 450 31.01 30.75 -17.47
C ASP A 450 31.59 31.91 -18.30
N GLY A 451 31.51 31.86 -19.63
CA GLY A 451 31.96 32.95 -20.50
C GLY A 451 31.43 32.83 -21.91
N ASP A 452 30.22 33.30 -22.15
CA ASP A 452 29.78 34.23 -23.17
C ASP A 452 28.25 34.23 -23.33
N GLU A 453 27.67 35.40 -22.87
CA GLU A 453 26.34 35.97 -23.12
C GLU A 453 25.07 35.19 -22.72
#